data_2ebb0756cb46575d158d5f13c0dc69c3
#
_entry.id   2ebb0756cb46575d158d5f13c0dc69c3
#
_cell.length_a   1.000
_cell.length_b   1.000
_cell.length_c   1.000
_cell.angle_alpha   90.00
_cell.angle_beta   90.00
_cell.angle_gamma   90.00
#
_symmetry.space_group_name_H-M   'P 1'
#
loop_
_entity.id
_entity.type
_entity.pdbx_description
1 polymer ?
#
loop_
_entity_poly.entity_id
_entity_poly.type
_entity_poly.pdbx_seq_one_letter_code
_entity_poly.pdbx_strand_id
1 'polypeptide(L)'
;FNWYSFAIFFIQPAVFSAVAMILSRAAENQAPNLVYSVIGSGILGMWSGLVFSSTYDIRADRREGTLELIVGSPTSLRKVEAIRTLSNVLTGLVSLAAAFVAAVLIFDYPLAQVNAIMAIGSLFLLLFGLWSMGIFLANFLVWSRLSGSMVDFLELPVAVFCGFMYPLHILPVWMQNISMIFPIRWALQSLQAAFLGEVFQPQTWMNWSISLAISIVFCLVSTWLDVKVHDMIRKTGEMSSI
;
A
#
# COMPACT_ATOMS: atom_id res chain seq x y z
N PHE A 1 -0.77 14.03 16.04
CA PHE A 1 -0.24 12.66 15.98
C PHE A 1 -1.04 11.82 16.99
N ASN A 2 -1.97 11.02 16.51
CA ASN A 2 -2.80 10.18 17.38
C ASN A 2 -2.03 8.90 17.75
N TRP A 3 -2.18 8.41 19.00
CA TRP A 3 -1.62 7.14 19.46
C TRP A 3 -1.90 5.97 18.50
N TYR A 4 -3.05 5.98 17.86
CA TYR A 4 -3.48 5.01 16.85
C TYR A 4 -2.57 5.01 15.60
N SER A 5 -2.23 6.19 15.08
CA SER A 5 -1.29 6.32 13.95
C SER A 5 0.11 5.82 14.34
N PHE A 6 0.57 6.10 15.57
CA PHE A 6 1.84 5.57 16.06
C PHE A 6 1.84 4.04 16.12
N ALA A 7 0.76 3.43 16.58
CA ALA A 7 0.65 1.98 16.64
C ALA A 7 0.73 1.34 15.24
N ILE A 8 0.04 1.88 14.24
CA ILE A 8 0.04 1.34 12.87
C ILE A 8 1.39 1.53 12.17
N PHE A 9 1.99 2.71 12.28
CA PHE A 9 3.21 3.01 11.53
C PHE A 9 4.49 2.49 12.17
N PHE A 10 4.52 2.26 13.48
CA PHE A 10 5.71 1.83 14.22
C PHE A 10 5.55 0.46 14.87
N ILE A 11 4.52 0.26 15.69
CA ILE A 11 4.37 -0.95 16.49
C ILE A 11 4.00 -2.13 15.60
N GLN A 12 3.01 -1.98 14.75
CA GLN A 12 2.52 -3.06 13.89
C GLN A 12 3.62 -3.62 12.98
N PRO A 13 4.37 -2.83 12.18
CA PRO A 13 5.44 -3.36 11.34
C PRO A 13 6.57 -4.00 12.14
N ALA A 14 6.96 -3.43 13.27
CA ALA A 14 8.01 -3.99 14.12
C ALA A 14 7.60 -5.35 14.72
N VAL A 15 6.37 -5.48 15.20
CA VAL A 15 5.84 -6.74 15.76
C VAL A 15 5.72 -7.79 14.66
N PHE A 16 5.15 -7.46 13.50
CA PHE A 16 5.04 -8.40 12.39
C PHE A 16 6.42 -8.84 11.87
N SER A 17 7.38 -7.91 11.78
CA SER A 17 8.76 -8.23 11.42
C SER A 17 9.38 -9.20 12.43
N ALA A 18 9.24 -8.92 13.73
CA ALA A 18 9.77 -9.79 14.79
C ALA A 18 9.15 -11.18 14.76
N VAL A 19 7.82 -11.28 14.68
CA VAL A 19 7.09 -12.56 14.61
C VAL A 19 7.51 -13.35 13.36
N ALA A 20 7.54 -12.72 12.20
CA ALA A 20 7.92 -13.39 10.97
C ALA A 20 9.37 -13.87 10.97
N MET A 21 10.30 -13.12 11.60
CA MET A 21 11.68 -13.55 11.78
C MET A 21 11.83 -14.71 12.77
N ILE A 22 11.08 -14.72 13.87
CA ILE A 22 11.07 -15.85 14.81
C ILE A 22 10.59 -17.10 14.10
N LEU A 23 9.50 -17.01 13.33
CA LEU A 23 8.96 -18.13 12.57
C LEU A 23 9.93 -18.63 11.48
N SER A 24 10.64 -17.73 10.80
CA SER A 24 11.60 -18.10 9.77
C SER A 24 12.85 -18.80 10.35
N ARG A 25 13.29 -18.39 11.54
CA ARG A 25 14.38 -19.10 12.25
C ARG A 25 13.98 -20.49 12.69
N ALA A 26 12.72 -20.69 13.11
CA ALA A 26 12.19 -21.98 13.49
C ALA A 26 12.04 -22.96 12.31
N ALA A 27 11.93 -22.46 11.08
CA ALA A 27 11.72 -23.24 9.86
C ALA A 27 13.00 -23.69 9.14
N GLU A 28 14.20 -23.57 9.76
CA GLU A 28 15.53 -23.98 9.22
C GLU A 28 15.98 -23.37 7.87
N ASN A 29 15.12 -22.70 7.12
CA ASN A 29 15.39 -22.05 5.82
C ASN A 29 15.54 -20.53 5.99
N GLN A 30 16.75 -20.09 6.36
CA GLN A 30 16.92 -18.80 7.04
C GLN A 30 16.94 -17.54 6.14
N ALA A 31 17.59 -17.54 4.98
CA ALA A 31 17.86 -16.27 4.29
C ALA A 31 16.72 -15.69 3.43
N PRO A 32 16.07 -16.42 2.53
CA PRO A 32 15.02 -15.83 1.70
C PRO A 32 13.78 -15.43 2.50
N ASN A 33 13.44 -16.16 3.56
CA ASN A 33 12.29 -15.86 4.41
C ASN A 33 12.46 -14.57 5.22
N LEU A 34 13.69 -14.22 5.63
CA LEU A 34 13.97 -12.98 6.36
C LEU A 34 13.73 -11.75 5.49
N VAL A 35 14.17 -11.76 4.22
CA VAL A 35 13.93 -10.66 3.28
C VAL A 35 12.42 -10.41 3.10
N TYR A 36 11.65 -11.46 2.83
CA TYR A 36 10.20 -11.36 2.68
C TYR A 36 9.54 -10.82 3.95
N SER A 37 10.00 -11.28 5.11
CA SER A 37 9.44 -10.87 6.40
C SER A 37 9.68 -9.40 6.70
N VAL A 38 10.90 -8.91 6.51
CA VAL A 38 11.28 -7.52 6.79
C VAL A 38 10.60 -6.56 5.83
N ILE A 39 10.75 -6.79 4.53
CA ILE A 39 10.16 -5.93 3.50
C ILE A 39 8.64 -5.99 3.59
N GLY A 40 8.10 -7.21 3.73
CA GLY A 40 6.67 -7.44 3.78
C GLY A 40 5.98 -6.78 4.96
N SER A 41 6.57 -6.83 6.17
CA SER A 41 6.01 -6.15 7.34
C SER A 41 6.02 -4.63 7.20
N GLY A 42 7.07 -4.04 6.63
CA GLY A 42 7.13 -2.62 6.35
C GLY A 42 6.07 -2.18 5.34
N ILE A 43 5.89 -2.95 4.26
CA ILE A 43 4.89 -2.67 3.23
C ILE A 43 3.47 -2.90 3.76
N LEU A 44 3.26 -3.91 4.61
CA LEU A 44 1.98 -4.10 5.28
C LEU A 44 1.62 -2.87 6.12
N GLY A 45 2.56 -2.32 6.88
CA GLY A 45 2.33 -1.09 7.64
C GLY A 45 2.04 0.11 6.75
N MET A 46 2.71 0.24 5.60
CA MET A 46 2.41 1.28 4.60
C MET A 46 0.99 1.12 4.03
N TRP A 47 0.61 -0.09 3.67
CA TRP A 47 -0.72 -0.41 3.14
C TRP A 47 -1.81 -0.19 4.18
N SER A 48 -1.63 -0.71 5.40
CA SER A 48 -2.55 -0.50 6.53
C SER A 48 -2.76 0.99 6.81
N GLY A 49 -1.66 1.74 6.92
CA GLY A 49 -1.70 3.18 7.12
C GLY A 49 -2.47 3.91 6.02
N LEU A 50 -2.29 3.52 4.76
CA LEU A 50 -3.01 4.07 3.62
C LEU A 50 -4.51 3.77 3.67
N VAL A 51 -4.89 2.53 3.94
CA VAL A 51 -6.31 2.10 4.03
C VAL A 51 -7.01 2.83 5.17
N PHE A 52 -6.42 2.83 6.36
CA PHE A 52 -7.01 3.48 7.54
C PHE A 52 -7.08 5.00 7.39
N SER A 53 -6.01 5.65 6.89
CA SER A 53 -6.01 7.10 6.69
C SER A 53 -7.07 7.52 5.68
N SER A 54 -7.15 6.86 4.52
CA SER A 54 -8.15 7.17 3.50
C SER A 54 -9.58 7.03 4.04
N THR A 55 -9.84 5.99 4.84
CA THR A 55 -11.14 5.77 5.47
C THR A 55 -11.44 6.82 6.53
N TYR A 56 -10.46 7.16 7.36
CA TYR A 56 -10.61 8.15 8.43
C TYR A 56 -10.87 9.55 7.87
N ASP A 57 -10.09 9.97 6.89
CA ASP A 57 -10.18 11.30 6.28
C ASP A 57 -11.57 11.55 5.68
N ILE A 58 -12.09 10.60 4.91
CA ILE A 58 -13.44 10.70 4.32
C ILE A 58 -14.52 10.75 5.40
N ARG A 59 -14.39 9.95 6.46
CA ARG A 59 -15.35 9.97 7.57
C ARG A 59 -15.27 11.25 8.39
N ALA A 60 -14.09 11.81 8.59
CA ALA A 60 -13.89 13.08 9.26
C ALA A 60 -14.52 14.20 8.45
N ASP A 61 -14.23 14.29 7.16
CA ASP A 61 -14.81 15.29 6.27
C ASP A 61 -16.36 15.25 6.24
N ARG A 62 -16.94 14.05 6.27
CA ARG A 62 -18.42 13.89 6.37
C ARG A 62 -18.98 14.37 7.71
N ARG A 63 -18.32 13.99 8.82
CA ARG A 63 -18.78 14.36 10.17
C ARG A 63 -18.67 15.85 10.45
N GLU A 64 -17.62 16.49 9.92
CA GLU A 64 -17.34 17.90 10.11
C GLU A 64 -18.02 18.80 9.09
N GLY A 65 -18.74 18.21 8.09
CA GLY A 65 -19.38 18.97 7.01
C GLY A 65 -18.39 19.64 6.06
N THR A 66 -17.08 19.31 6.17
CA THR A 66 -16.02 19.91 5.34
C THR A 66 -16.04 19.38 3.91
N LEU A 67 -16.62 18.20 3.68
CA LEU A 67 -16.77 17.63 2.33
C LEU A 67 -17.55 18.58 1.39
N GLU A 68 -18.60 19.24 1.90
CA GLU A 68 -19.40 20.22 1.14
C GLU A 68 -18.57 21.44 0.79
N LEU A 69 -17.74 21.92 1.70
CA LEU A 69 -16.82 23.05 1.48
C LEU A 69 -15.75 22.70 0.44
N ILE A 70 -15.20 21.49 0.48
CA ILE A 70 -14.21 21.01 -0.50
C ILE A 70 -14.83 20.94 -1.90
N VAL A 71 -16.04 20.40 -2.03
CA VAL A 71 -16.76 20.30 -3.32
C VAL A 71 -17.18 21.66 -3.84
N GLY A 72 -17.53 22.61 -2.95
CA GLY A 72 -17.85 24.00 -3.30
C GLY A 72 -16.64 24.88 -3.60
N SER A 73 -15.42 24.41 -3.29
CA SER A 73 -14.20 25.17 -3.52
C SER A 73 -13.76 25.12 -5.00
N PRO A 74 -12.94 26.06 -5.48
CA PRO A 74 -12.36 26.01 -6.82
C PRO A 74 -11.34 24.88 -6.99
N THR A 75 -10.99 24.21 -5.90
CA THR A 75 -10.03 23.07 -5.88
C THR A 75 -10.81 21.78 -6.10
N SER A 76 -10.43 20.97 -7.09
CA SER A 76 -11.07 19.68 -7.32
C SER A 76 -10.83 18.72 -6.15
N LEU A 77 -11.85 18.00 -5.72
CA LEU A 77 -11.77 16.95 -4.69
C LEU A 77 -10.61 15.98 -4.98
N ARG A 78 -10.43 15.62 -6.24
CA ARG A 78 -9.33 14.78 -6.71
C ARG A 78 -7.94 15.28 -6.32
N LYS A 79 -7.68 16.62 -6.44
CA LYS A 79 -6.37 17.16 -6.06
C LYS A 79 -6.12 17.02 -4.57
N VAL A 80 -7.15 17.26 -3.76
CA VAL A 80 -7.08 17.12 -2.31
C VAL A 80 -6.77 15.67 -1.93
N GLU A 81 -7.53 14.71 -2.48
CA GLU A 81 -7.34 13.29 -2.23
C GLU A 81 -5.98 12.78 -2.73
N ALA A 82 -5.52 13.22 -3.91
CA ALA A 82 -4.22 12.84 -4.44
C ALA A 82 -3.07 13.31 -3.54
N ILE A 83 -3.16 14.54 -2.99
CA ILE A 83 -2.14 15.07 -2.08
C ILE A 83 -2.19 14.38 -0.72
N ARG A 84 -3.37 14.15 -0.15
CA ARG A 84 -3.55 13.40 1.11
C ARG A 84 -2.97 11.98 0.98
N THR A 85 -3.35 11.26 -0.07
CA THR A 85 -2.84 9.92 -0.34
C THR A 85 -1.33 9.90 -0.53
N LEU A 86 -0.75 10.90 -1.23
CA LEU A 86 0.69 11.02 -1.37
C LEU A 86 1.37 11.23 -0.01
N SER A 87 0.81 12.10 0.82
CA SER A 87 1.31 12.32 2.19
C SER A 87 1.26 11.03 3.02
N ASN A 88 0.17 10.27 2.93
CA ASN A 88 0.01 9.00 3.64
C ASN A 88 1.03 7.94 3.16
N VAL A 89 1.27 7.85 1.85
CA VAL A 89 2.28 6.94 1.29
C VAL A 89 3.69 7.33 1.74
N LEU A 90 4.03 8.63 1.72
CA LEU A 90 5.35 9.10 2.20
C LEU A 90 5.51 8.88 3.70
N THR A 91 4.47 9.12 4.50
CA THR A 91 4.48 8.80 5.93
C THR A 91 4.66 7.30 6.15
N GLY A 92 4.09 6.46 5.27
CA GLY A 92 4.26 5.01 5.29
C GLY A 92 5.71 4.55 5.13
N LEU A 93 6.62 5.34 4.53
CA LEU A 93 8.06 5.03 4.51
C LEU A 93 8.64 4.86 5.92
N VAL A 94 8.05 5.50 6.92
CA VAL A 94 8.42 5.33 8.32
C VAL A 94 8.19 3.88 8.78
N SER A 95 7.11 3.24 8.31
CA SER A 95 6.84 1.83 8.61
C SER A 95 7.90 0.91 8.03
N LEU A 96 8.32 1.17 6.80
CA LEU A 96 9.40 0.42 6.16
C LEU A 96 10.73 0.61 6.91
N ALA A 97 11.05 1.85 7.27
CA ALA A 97 12.25 2.16 8.07
C ALA A 97 12.19 1.48 9.44
N ALA A 98 11.04 1.51 10.13
CA ALA A 98 10.86 0.84 11.42
C ALA A 98 11.06 -0.69 11.32
N ALA A 99 10.54 -1.32 10.26
CA ALA A 99 10.76 -2.74 10.01
C ALA A 99 12.24 -3.08 9.80
N PHE A 100 12.96 -2.26 9.01
CA PHE A 100 14.40 -2.43 8.81
C PHE A 100 15.22 -2.19 10.07
N VAL A 101 14.91 -1.16 10.83
CA VAL A 101 15.57 -0.87 12.13
C VAL A 101 15.37 -2.05 13.07
N ALA A 102 14.16 -2.57 13.20
CA ALA A 102 13.88 -3.76 13.99
C ALA A 102 14.67 -4.99 13.51
N ALA A 103 14.78 -5.18 12.20
CA ALA A 103 15.54 -6.29 11.61
C ALA A 103 17.04 -6.20 11.92
N VAL A 104 17.63 -5.02 11.78
CA VAL A 104 19.06 -4.80 12.02
C VAL A 104 19.38 -4.88 13.51
N LEU A 105 18.60 -4.21 14.39
CA LEU A 105 18.91 -4.12 15.83
C LEU A 105 18.61 -5.39 16.59
N ILE A 106 17.58 -6.16 16.18
CA ILE A 106 17.13 -7.33 16.95
C ILE A 106 17.73 -8.63 16.36
N PHE A 107 17.97 -8.66 15.05
CA PHE A 107 18.29 -9.91 14.33
C PHE A 107 19.61 -9.89 13.56
N ASP A 108 20.42 -8.82 13.64
CA ASP A 108 21.71 -8.65 12.94
C ASP A 108 21.60 -8.92 11.44
N TYR A 109 20.55 -8.41 10.79
CA TYR A 109 20.30 -8.65 9.36
C TYR A 109 21.41 -8.06 8.48
N PRO A 110 22.08 -8.87 7.61
CA PRO A 110 23.16 -8.38 6.76
C PRO A 110 22.64 -7.59 5.57
N LEU A 111 22.93 -6.28 5.53
CA LEU A 111 22.58 -5.40 4.41
C LEU A 111 23.60 -5.42 3.24
N ALA A 112 24.64 -6.24 3.33
CA ALA A 112 25.83 -6.14 2.48
C ALA A 112 25.65 -6.54 1.00
N GLN A 113 24.52 -7.15 0.62
CA GLN A 113 24.30 -7.71 -0.73
C GLN A 113 23.21 -7.00 -1.54
N VAL A 114 22.72 -5.85 -1.07
CA VAL A 114 21.60 -5.17 -1.72
C VAL A 114 22.01 -4.49 -3.03
N ASN A 115 21.31 -4.79 -4.12
CA ASN A 115 21.44 -4.04 -5.37
C ASN A 115 20.68 -2.70 -5.24
N ALA A 116 21.43 -1.63 -4.90
CA ALA A 116 20.86 -0.32 -4.59
C ALA A 116 20.04 0.29 -5.75
N ILE A 117 20.51 0.15 -6.99
CA ILE A 117 19.81 0.71 -8.17
C ILE A 117 18.47 0.03 -8.36
N MET A 118 18.46 -1.29 -8.29
CA MET A 118 17.22 -2.09 -8.40
C MET A 118 16.27 -1.83 -7.23
N ALA A 119 16.79 -1.68 -6.02
CA ALA A 119 16.00 -1.37 -4.82
C ALA A 119 15.33 0.00 -4.92
N ILE A 120 16.06 1.05 -5.31
CA ILE A 120 15.53 2.41 -5.45
C ILE A 120 14.44 2.47 -6.54
N GLY A 121 14.71 1.88 -7.72
CA GLY A 121 13.73 1.85 -8.81
C GLY A 121 12.46 1.08 -8.44
N SER A 122 12.60 -0.07 -7.80
CA SER A 122 11.46 -0.88 -7.33
C SER A 122 10.68 -0.17 -6.21
N LEU A 123 11.38 0.50 -5.28
CA LEU A 123 10.75 1.29 -4.23
C LEU A 123 9.93 2.46 -4.81
N PHE A 124 10.48 3.17 -5.79
CA PHE A 124 9.76 4.25 -6.46
C PHE A 124 8.47 3.76 -7.11
N LEU A 125 8.53 2.64 -7.84
CA LEU A 125 7.34 2.02 -8.47
C LEU A 125 6.34 1.49 -7.44
N LEU A 126 6.82 0.98 -6.32
CA LEU A 126 5.98 0.53 -5.21
C LEU A 126 5.22 1.71 -4.59
N LEU A 127 5.91 2.83 -4.33
CA LEU A 127 5.27 4.06 -3.82
C LEU A 127 4.24 4.60 -4.81
N PHE A 128 4.56 4.60 -6.10
CA PHE A 128 3.65 5.03 -7.15
C PHE A 128 2.43 4.08 -7.25
N GLY A 129 2.63 2.77 -7.14
CA GLY A 129 1.58 1.76 -7.09
C GLY A 129 0.65 1.95 -5.88
N LEU A 130 1.22 2.15 -4.69
CA LEU A 130 0.46 2.43 -3.47
C LEU A 130 -0.36 3.72 -3.61
N TRP A 131 0.25 4.79 -4.13
CA TRP A 131 -0.43 6.06 -4.35
C TRP A 131 -1.59 5.93 -5.33
N SER A 132 -1.40 5.25 -6.46
CA SER A 132 -2.45 5.03 -7.45
C SER A 132 -3.63 4.21 -6.90
N MET A 133 -3.34 3.16 -6.15
CA MET A 133 -4.35 2.35 -5.46
C MET A 133 -5.06 3.13 -4.36
N GLY A 134 -4.34 3.97 -3.61
CA GLY A 134 -4.93 4.80 -2.56
C GLY A 134 -5.93 5.81 -3.10
N ILE A 135 -5.62 6.51 -4.20
CA ILE A 135 -6.56 7.43 -4.87
C ILE A 135 -7.78 6.66 -5.39
N PHE A 136 -7.56 5.50 -6.00
CA PHE A 136 -8.66 4.65 -6.44
C PHE A 136 -9.56 4.24 -5.28
N LEU A 137 -8.97 3.80 -4.16
CA LEU A 137 -9.71 3.38 -2.97
C LEU A 137 -10.52 4.53 -2.37
N ALA A 138 -9.94 5.73 -2.26
CA ALA A 138 -10.62 6.92 -1.76
C ALA A 138 -11.86 7.25 -2.61
N ASN A 139 -11.72 7.32 -3.94
CA ASN A 139 -12.83 7.59 -4.85
C ASN A 139 -13.88 6.46 -4.85
N PHE A 140 -13.43 5.20 -4.77
CA PHE A 140 -14.32 4.05 -4.69
C PHE A 140 -15.17 4.08 -3.41
N LEU A 141 -14.60 4.48 -2.29
CA LEU A 141 -15.29 4.63 -1.01
C LEU A 141 -16.37 5.70 -1.05
N VAL A 142 -16.08 6.84 -1.64
CA VAL A 142 -17.05 7.91 -1.81
C VAL A 142 -18.20 7.43 -2.70
N TRP A 143 -17.90 6.75 -3.79
CA TRP A 143 -18.89 6.27 -4.76
C TRP A 143 -19.76 5.13 -4.22
N SER A 144 -19.14 4.14 -3.55
CA SER A 144 -19.82 2.90 -3.14
C SER A 144 -20.66 3.05 -1.87
N ARG A 145 -20.52 4.16 -1.14
CA ARG A 145 -21.18 4.39 0.16
C ARG A 145 -20.92 3.27 1.19
N LEU A 146 -19.85 2.51 1.00
CA LEU A 146 -19.50 1.44 1.92
C LEU A 146 -19.18 1.99 3.31
N SER A 147 -19.58 1.24 4.33
CA SER A 147 -19.15 1.55 5.70
C SER A 147 -17.65 1.30 5.82
N GLY A 148 -16.96 2.12 6.63
CA GLY A 148 -15.52 1.98 6.78
C GLY A 148 -15.07 0.60 7.26
N SER A 149 -15.90 -0.12 8.03
CA SER A 149 -15.60 -1.49 8.46
C SER A 149 -15.44 -2.46 7.29
N MET A 150 -16.13 -2.24 6.16
CA MET A 150 -15.96 -3.04 4.95
C MET A 150 -14.65 -2.73 4.23
N VAL A 151 -14.13 -1.51 4.39
CA VAL A 151 -12.85 -1.12 3.80
C VAL A 151 -11.69 -1.67 4.60
N ASP A 152 -11.79 -1.62 5.92
CA ASP A 152 -10.81 -2.22 6.82
C ASP A 152 -10.66 -3.72 6.52
N PHE A 153 -11.76 -4.38 6.10
CA PHE A 153 -11.70 -5.77 5.65
C PHE A 153 -10.86 -5.98 4.38
N LEU A 154 -10.68 -4.98 3.51
CA LEU A 154 -9.85 -5.10 2.29
C LEU A 154 -8.35 -5.11 2.59
N GLU A 155 -7.93 -4.70 3.79
CA GLU A 155 -6.53 -4.68 4.19
C GLU A 155 -5.87 -6.04 4.07
N LEU A 156 -6.45 -7.06 4.72
CA LEU A 156 -5.89 -8.41 4.77
C LEU A 156 -5.90 -9.14 3.41
N PRO A 157 -7.01 -9.16 2.65
CA PRO A 157 -7.02 -9.82 1.35
C PRO A 157 -5.96 -9.28 0.39
N VAL A 158 -5.78 -7.96 0.30
CA VAL A 158 -4.76 -7.38 -0.58
C VAL A 158 -3.35 -7.77 -0.12
N ALA A 159 -3.06 -7.73 1.18
CA ALA A 159 -1.78 -8.16 1.74
C ALA A 159 -1.48 -9.63 1.43
N VAL A 160 -2.50 -10.49 1.54
CA VAL A 160 -2.38 -11.91 1.23
C VAL A 160 -2.18 -12.13 -0.28
N PHE A 161 -3.01 -11.54 -1.14
CA PHE A 161 -2.89 -11.72 -2.59
C PHE A 161 -1.60 -11.17 -3.16
N CYS A 162 -1.09 -10.07 -2.64
CA CYS A 162 0.18 -9.50 -3.10
C CYS A 162 1.41 -10.22 -2.55
N GLY A 163 1.27 -11.16 -1.60
CA GLY A 163 2.37 -11.92 -1.02
C GLY A 163 3.37 -11.04 -0.28
N PHE A 164 2.89 -10.15 0.60
CA PHE A 164 3.77 -9.22 1.30
C PHE A 164 4.85 -9.94 2.10
N MET A 165 4.49 -10.97 2.86
CA MET A 165 5.38 -11.65 3.79
C MET A 165 5.91 -13.01 3.31
N TYR A 166 5.53 -13.44 2.11
CA TYR A 166 5.89 -14.75 1.59
C TYR A 166 5.99 -14.75 0.06
N PRO A 167 6.77 -15.67 -0.52
CA PRO A 167 6.88 -15.77 -1.97
C PRO A 167 5.57 -16.27 -2.59
N LEU A 168 5.17 -15.63 -3.70
CA LEU A 168 3.88 -15.87 -4.36
C LEU A 168 3.65 -17.31 -4.86
N HIS A 169 4.72 -18.08 -5.09
CA HIS A 169 4.61 -19.46 -5.58
C HIS A 169 3.96 -20.42 -4.57
N ILE A 170 3.87 -20.03 -3.28
CA ILE A 170 3.20 -20.81 -2.23
C ILE A 170 1.67 -20.73 -2.36
N LEU A 171 1.17 -19.66 -2.98
CA LEU A 171 -0.27 -19.46 -3.15
C LEU A 171 -0.87 -20.40 -4.20
N PRO A 172 -2.15 -20.82 -4.03
CA PRO A 172 -2.91 -21.48 -5.09
C PRO A 172 -2.95 -20.66 -6.38
N VAL A 173 -2.99 -21.33 -7.53
CA VAL A 173 -2.93 -20.68 -8.86
C VAL A 173 -4.00 -19.59 -9.05
N TRP A 174 -5.21 -19.82 -8.56
CA TRP A 174 -6.29 -18.83 -8.66
C TRP A 174 -5.98 -17.53 -7.89
N MET A 175 -5.32 -17.62 -6.73
CA MET A 175 -4.88 -16.44 -5.97
C MET A 175 -3.74 -15.72 -6.68
N GLN A 176 -2.81 -16.46 -7.28
CA GLN A 176 -1.73 -15.87 -8.10
C GLN A 176 -2.29 -15.08 -9.28
N ASN A 177 -3.36 -15.57 -9.93
CA ASN A 177 -4.01 -14.88 -11.04
C ASN A 177 -4.70 -13.57 -10.58
N ILE A 178 -5.40 -13.59 -9.44
CA ILE A 178 -6.01 -12.39 -8.87
C ILE A 178 -4.94 -11.36 -8.51
N SER A 179 -3.82 -11.81 -7.96
CA SER A 179 -2.74 -10.91 -7.54
C SER A 179 -2.10 -10.13 -8.71
N MET A 180 -2.22 -10.63 -9.96
CA MET A 180 -1.69 -9.94 -11.16
C MET A 180 -2.32 -8.57 -11.40
N ILE A 181 -3.50 -8.32 -10.86
CA ILE A 181 -4.23 -7.05 -10.98
C ILE A 181 -3.58 -5.94 -10.15
N PHE A 182 -2.84 -6.29 -9.10
CA PHE A 182 -2.27 -5.32 -8.17
C PHE A 182 -0.88 -4.85 -8.62
N PRO A 183 -0.65 -3.53 -8.79
CA PRO A 183 0.66 -2.99 -9.19
C PRO A 183 1.73 -3.25 -8.13
N ILE A 184 1.34 -3.24 -6.85
CA ILE A 184 2.22 -3.46 -5.70
C ILE A 184 2.94 -4.81 -5.81
N ARG A 185 2.27 -5.87 -6.27
CA ARG A 185 2.86 -7.20 -6.43
C ARG A 185 4.14 -7.16 -7.26
N TRP A 186 4.09 -6.52 -8.43
CA TRP A 186 5.20 -6.50 -9.39
C TRP A 186 6.39 -5.68 -8.90
N ALA A 187 6.12 -4.53 -8.30
CA ALA A 187 7.16 -3.71 -7.69
C ALA A 187 7.78 -4.38 -6.46
N LEU A 188 6.96 -5.02 -5.62
CA LEU A 188 7.40 -5.75 -4.44
C LEU A 188 8.32 -6.92 -4.80
N GLN A 189 7.95 -7.71 -5.80
CA GLN A 189 8.75 -8.84 -6.26
C GLN A 189 10.15 -8.41 -6.72
N SER A 190 10.25 -7.29 -7.44
CA SER A 190 11.52 -6.71 -7.84
C SER A 190 12.31 -6.13 -6.66
N LEU A 191 11.61 -5.56 -5.66
CA LEU A 191 12.24 -5.05 -4.45
C LEU A 191 12.84 -6.19 -3.61
N GLN A 192 12.08 -7.27 -3.44
CA GLN A 192 12.56 -8.47 -2.72
C GLN A 192 13.78 -9.09 -3.40
N ALA A 193 13.75 -9.22 -4.74
CA ALA A 193 14.89 -9.70 -5.53
C ALA A 193 16.14 -8.81 -5.38
N ALA A 194 15.97 -7.48 -5.31
CA ALA A 194 17.04 -6.54 -5.08
C ALA A 194 17.73 -6.73 -3.71
N PHE A 195 16.96 -7.07 -2.69
CA PHE A 195 17.49 -7.35 -1.34
C PHE A 195 18.07 -8.76 -1.20
N LEU A 196 17.70 -9.69 -2.06
CA LEU A 196 18.34 -11.01 -2.17
C LEU A 196 19.69 -10.95 -2.92
N GLY A 197 20.07 -9.76 -3.41
CA GLY A 197 21.31 -9.58 -4.17
C GLY A 197 21.25 -10.09 -5.61
N GLU A 198 20.04 -10.30 -6.14
CA GLU A 198 19.87 -10.74 -7.52
C GLU A 198 20.41 -9.69 -8.50
N VAL A 199 21.04 -10.19 -9.58
CA VAL A 199 21.51 -9.33 -10.67
C VAL A 199 20.31 -8.81 -11.46
N PHE A 200 20.46 -7.61 -12.00
CA PHE A 200 19.45 -6.98 -12.84
C PHE A 200 19.15 -7.84 -14.09
N GLN A 201 17.95 -8.41 -14.14
CA GLN A 201 17.51 -9.35 -15.17
C GLN A 201 16.41 -8.73 -16.07
N PRO A 202 16.18 -9.27 -17.29
CA PRO A 202 15.05 -8.86 -18.12
C PRO A 202 13.70 -8.96 -17.40
N GLN A 203 13.55 -9.89 -16.46
CA GLN A 203 12.37 -10.06 -15.61
C GLN A 203 12.09 -8.81 -14.76
N THR A 204 13.11 -8.13 -14.27
CA THR A 204 12.97 -6.89 -13.49
C THR A 204 12.34 -5.77 -14.33
N TRP A 205 12.80 -5.61 -15.59
CA TRP A 205 12.21 -4.64 -16.50
C TRP A 205 10.76 -4.95 -16.82
N MET A 206 10.44 -6.22 -16.99
CA MET A 206 9.05 -6.66 -17.21
C MET A 206 8.19 -6.34 -16.01
N ASN A 207 8.62 -6.66 -14.79
CA ASN A 207 7.91 -6.37 -13.56
C ASN A 207 7.69 -4.87 -13.38
N TRP A 208 8.71 -4.05 -13.66
CA TRP A 208 8.61 -2.59 -13.58
C TRP A 208 7.62 -2.02 -14.60
N SER A 209 7.68 -2.48 -15.84
CA SER A 209 6.76 -2.04 -16.90
C SER A 209 5.32 -2.41 -16.59
N ILE A 210 5.07 -3.62 -16.10
CA ILE A 210 3.73 -4.08 -15.71
C ILE A 210 3.22 -3.27 -14.50
N SER A 211 4.05 -3.09 -13.48
CA SER A 211 3.68 -2.28 -12.31
C SER A 211 3.29 -0.86 -12.71
N LEU A 212 4.09 -0.22 -13.57
CA LEU A 212 3.82 1.12 -14.07
C LEU A 212 2.51 1.17 -14.89
N ALA A 213 2.33 0.24 -15.82
CA ALA A 213 1.13 0.16 -16.66
C ALA A 213 -0.15 0.00 -15.82
N ILE A 214 -0.14 -0.92 -14.85
CA ILE A 214 -1.28 -1.14 -13.97
C ILE A 214 -1.54 0.08 -13.09
N SER A 215 -0.49 0.73 -12.55
CA SER A 215 -0.63 1.97 -11.76
C SER A 215 -1.28 3.09 -12.57
N ILE A 216 -0.90 3.25 -13.85
CA ILE A 216 -1.52 4.22 -14.75
C ILE A 216 -3.01 3.87 -14.96
N VAL A 217 -3.34 2.60 -15.16
CA VAL A 217 -4.74 2.16 -15.29
C VAL A 217 -5.55 2.50 -14.03
N PHE A 218 -5.01 2.26 -12.82
CA PHE A 218 -5.66 2.66 -11.58
C PHE A 218 -5.88 4.17 -11.49
N CYS A 219 -4.89 4.98 -11.91
CA CYS A 219 -5.06 6.43 -12.00
C CYS A 219 -6.17 6.84 -12.98
N LEU A 220 -6.24 6.21 -14.15
CA LEU A 220 -7.28 6.49 -15.15
C LEU A 220 -8.68 6.12 -14.65
N VAL A 221 -8.81 4.92 -14.05
CA VAL A 221 -10.08 4.47 -13.46
C VAL A 221 -10.49 5.39 -12.31
N SER A 222 -9.54 5.83 -11.49
CA SER A 222 -9.79 6.78 -10.41
C SER A 222 -10.31 8.13 -10.95
N THR A 223 -9.75 8.63 -12.07
CA THR A 223 -10.27 9.87 -12.69
C THR A 223 -11.70 9.71 -13.20
N TRP A 224 -12.02 8.57 -13.77
CA TRP A 224 -13.37 8.28 -14.24
C TRP A 224 -14.37 8.17 -13.08
N LEU A 225 -13.98 7.55 -11.97
CA LEU A 225 -14.80 7.50 -10.75
C LEU A 225 -15.04 8.90 -10.18
N ASP A 226 -14.03 9.78 -10.16
CA ASP A 226 -14.15 11.15 -9.67
C ASP A 226 -15.23 11.94 -10.46
N VAL A 227 -15.25 11.83 -11.78
CA VAL A 227 -16.30 12.44 -12.60
C VAL A 227 -17.69 11.92 -12.21
N LYS A 228 -17.84 10.61 -12.01
CA LYS A 228 -19.11 10.03 -11.58
C LYS A 228 -19.54 10.48 -10.18
N VAL A 229 -18.60 10.59 -9.25
CA VAL A 229 -18.86 11.11 -7.91
C VAL A 229 -19.34 12.55 -7.97
N HIS A 230 -18.68 13.41 -8.78
CA HIS A 230 -19.11 14.79 -8.98
C HIS A 230 -20.53 14.90 -9.55
N ASP A 231 -20.84 14.09 -10.57
CA ASP A 231 -22.18 14.07 -11.16
C ASP A 231 -23.27 13.59 -10.19
N MET A 232 -22.91 12.62 -9.34
CA MET A 232 -23.81 12.12 -8.32
C MET A 232 -24.12 13.19 -7.26
N ILE A 233 -23.09 13.88 -6.78
CA ILE A 233 -23.22 14.96 -5.77
C ILE A 233 -24.09 16.10 -6.32
N ARG A 234 -23.88 16.51 -7.59
CA ARG A 234 -24.69 17.56 -8.23
C ARG A 234 -26.17 17.19 -8.41
N LYS A 235 -26.48 15.90 -8.64
CA LYS A 235 -27.86 15.45 -8.89
C LYS A 235 -28.65 15.23 -7.61
N THR A 236 -28.00 14.84 -6.52
CA THR A 236 -28.71 14.43 -5.29
C THR A 236 -28.95 15.61 -4.36
N GLY A 237 -28.15 16.69 -4.42
CA GLY A 237 -28.30 17.88 -3.55
C GLY A 237 -28.24 17.59 -2.03
N GLU A 238 -28.24 16.34 -1.65
CA GLU A 238 -28.25 15.85 -0.28
C GLU A 238 -26.92 15.15 0.05
N MET A 239 -25.96 15.93 0.54
CA MET A 239 -24.76 15.34 1.11
C MET A 239 -24.95 14.84 2.56
N SER A 240 -26.03 15.29 3.22
CA SER A 240 -26.30 14.97 4.63
C SER A 240 -26.92 13.58 4.85
N SER A 241 -27.45 12.93 3.80
CA SER A 241 -28.12 11.61 3.90
C SER A 241 -27.24 10.45 3.41
N ILE A 242 -25.97 10.72 3.15
CA ILE A 242 -24.98 9.76 2.71
C ILE A 242 -23.90 9.56 3.79
#